data_af9563c7cab14bbc5253e47a5bc652da
#
_entry.id   af9563c7cab14bbc5253e47a5bc652da
#
_cell.length_a   1.000
_cell.length_b   1.000
_cell.length_c   1.000
_cell.angle_alpha   90.00
_cell.angle_beta   90.00
_cell.angle_gamma   90.00
#
_symmetry.space_group_name_H-M   'P 1'
#
loop_
_entity.id
_entity.type
_entity.pdbx_description
1 polymer ?
#
loop_
_entity_poly.entity_id
_entity_poly.type
_entity_poly.pdbx_seq_one_letter_code
_entity_poly.pdbx_strand_id
1 'polypeptide(L)'
;VCSSDLGRNTDVSRMVSNLTVKWDESVSDDKKLERIMVQKWIALFPDGQEAWSEMRRTGYPGIVTINTNASGGEVATGELISRLKFPTKEYSDNGENTQAAVSLLNGTDIAGTRLWWDVKR
;
A
#
# COMPACT_ATOMS: atom_id res chain seq x y z
N VAL A 1 16.52 -17.43 -3.91
CA VAL A 1 16.56 -16.55 -2.72
C VAL A 1 17.85 -16.84 -1.99
N CYS A 2 18.82 -15.89 -2.04
CA CYS A 2 20.12 -16.07 -1.36
C CYS A 2 19.92 -16.09 0.15
N SER A 3 20.37 -17.14 0.80
CA SER A 3 20.31 -17.31 2.25
C SER A 3 21.08 -16.25 3.06
N SER A 4 21.87 -15.41 2.40
CA SER A 4 22.58 -14.29 3.02
C SER A 4 21.69 -13.11 3.45
N ASP A 5 20.51 -12.96 2.87
CA ASP A 5 19.59 -11.89 3.24
C ASP A 5 18.70 -12.24 4.45
N LEU A 6 18.60 -13.52 4.77
CA LEU A 6 17.90 -14.02 5.95
C LEU A 6 18.69 -13.80 7.27
N GLY A 7 19.98 -13.45 7.17
CA GLY A 7 20.85 -13.23 8.33
C GLY A 7 20.77 -11.82 8.93
N ARG A 8 20.08 -10.88 8.34
CA ARG A 8 19.87 -9.54 8.89
C ARG A 8 18.53 -9.44 9.62
N ASN A 9 18.49 -10.11 10.78
CA ASN A 9 17.59 -9.78 11.89
C ASN A 9 16.17 -9.31 11.50
N THR A 10 15.56 -9.97 10.55
CA THR A 10 14.11 -9.98 10.46
C THR A 10 13.67 -10.96 11.52
N ASP A 11 13.36 -10.44 12.70
CA ASP A 11 12.79 -11.24 13.78
C ASP A 11 11.41 -11.73 13.33
N VAL A 12 11.41 -12.77 12.52
CA VAL A 12 10.20 -13.42 11.99
C VAL A 12 9.29 -13.85 13.13
N SER A 13 9.88 -14.14 14.31
CA SER A 13 9.15 -14.49 15.52
C SER A 13 8.27 -13.34 15.99
N ARG A 14 8.70 -12.09 15.82
CA ARG A 14 7.89 -10.90 16.12
C ARG A 14 6.73 -10.71 15.14
N MET A 15 6.94 -11.00 13.86
CA MET A 15 5.87 -10.87 12.86
C MET A 15 4.79 -11.94 13.05
N VAL A 16 5.19 -13.18 13.28
CA VAL A 16 4.27 -14.33 13.42
C VAL A 16 3.58 -14.35 14.78
N SER A 17 4.28 -14.00 15.86
CA SER A 17 3.73 -14.04 17.21
C SER A 17 2.63 -13.01 17.49
N ASN A 18 2.59 -11.93 16.71
CA ASN A 18 1.58 -10.87 16.84
C ASN A 18 0.36 -11.05 15.92
N LEU A 19 0.39 -12.05 15.03
CA LEU A 19 -0.73 -12.37 14.15
C LEU A 19 -1.70 -13.28 14.89
N THR A 20 -2.72 -12.71 15.50
CA THR A 20 -3.78 -13.48 16.16
C THR A 20 -4.78 -13.96 15.10
N VAL A 21 -4.78 -15.27 14.84
CA VAL A 21 -5.75 -15.92 13.92
C VAL A 21 -7.11 -16.11 14.60
N LYS A 22 -7.10 -16.29 15.92
CA LYS A 22 -8.34 -16.53 16.69
C LYS A 22 -9.26 -15.32 16.62
N TRP A 23 -10.50 -15.56 16.19
CA TRP A 23 -11.55 -14.55 16.21
C TRP A 23 -11.92 -14.17 17.65
N ASP A 24 -12.19 -12.89 17.87
CA ASP A 24 -12.55 -12.34 19.17
C ASP A 24 -13.63 -11.28 18.98
N GLU A 25 -14.80 -11.55 19.50
CA GLU A 25 -15.96 -10.66 19.38
C GLU A 25 -15.85 -9.42 20.29
N SER A 26 -14.98 -9.46 21.29
CA SER A 26 -14.84 -8.38 22.27
C SER A 26 -14.03 -7.18 21.78
N VAL A 27 -13.31 -7.34 20.65
CA VAL A 27 -12.48 -6.26 20.09
C VAL A 27 -13.29 -5.32 19.19
N SER A 28 -12.77 -4.10 18.98
CA SER A 28 -13.41 -3.12 18.09
C SER A 28 -13.51 -3.62 16.64
N ASP A 29 -14.43 -3.05 15.87
CA ASP A 29 -14.63 -3.40 14.47
C ASP A 29 -13.38 -3.14 13.61
N ASP A 30 -12.59 -2.11 13.93
CA ASP A 30 -11.29 -1.86 13.29
C ASP A 30 -10.33 -3.03 13.50
N LYS A 31 -10.27 -3.58 14.72
CA LYS A 31 -9.43 -4.75 15.03
C LYS A 31 -9.96 -6.02 14.36
N LYS A 32 -11.26 -6.17 14.23
CA LYS A 32 -11.86 -7.26 13.47
C LYS A 32 -11.50 -7.16 12.00
N LEU A 33 -11.63 -5.95 11.43
CA LEU A 33 -11.25 -5.68 10.05
C LEU A 33 -9.76 -5.96 9.81
N GLU A 34 -8.87 -5.46 10.68
CA GLU A 34 -7.43 -5.71 10.59
C GLU A 34 -7.13 -7.21 10.53
N ARG A 35 -7.76 -8.03 11.39
CA ARG A 35 -7.59 -9.49 11.40
C ARG A 35 -8.01 -10.13 10.07
N ILE A 36 -9.17 -9.72 9.54
CA ILE A 36 -9.64 -10.20 8.23
C ILE A 36 -8.66 -9.82 7.13
N MET A 37 -8.20 -8.57 7.12
CA MET A 37 -7.29 -8.08 6.08
C MET A 37 -5.90 -8.74 6.15
N VAL A 38 -5.39 -9.06 7.33
CA VAL A 38 -4.15 -9.83 7.50
C VAL A 38 -4.30 -11.22 6.87
N GLN A 39 -5.39 -11.93 7.14
CA GLN A 39 -5.62 -13.25 6.56
C GLN A 39 -5.83 -13.18 5.04
N LYS A 40 -6.59 -12.19 4.58
CA LYS A 40 -6.77 -11.94 3.14
C LYS A 40 -5.42 -11.66 2.46
N TRP A 41 -4.58 -10.82 3.05
CA TRP A 41 -3.27 -10.48 2.50
C TRP A 41 -2.36 -11.71 2.34
N ILE A 42 -2.37 -12.62 3.32
CA ILE A 42 -1.64 -13.89 3.24
C ILE A 42 -2.21 -14.78 2.14
N ALA A 43 -3.55 -14.89 2.06
CA ALA A 43 -4.24 -15.71 1.08
C ALA A 43 -4.07 -15.22 -0.37
N LEU A 44 -3.82 -13.92 -0.55
CA LEU A 44 -3.58 -13.32 -1.87
C LEU A 44 -2.19 -13.61 -2.44
N PHE A 45 -1.30 -14.29 -1.72
CA PHE A 45 0.00 -14.67 -2.29
C PHE A 45 -0.18 -15.67 -3.46
N PRO A 46 0.40 -15.42 -4.66
CA PRO A 46 1.32 -14.35 -5.03
C PRO A 46 0.68 -13.15 -5.77
N ASP A 47 -0.62 -12.90 -5.63
CA ASP A 47 -1.31 -11.77 -6.30
C ASP A 47 -1.01 -10.43 -5.59
N GLY A 48 0.13 -9.84 -5.93
CA GLY A 48 0.56 -8.56 -5.36
C GLY A 48 -0.31 -7.37 -5.79
N GLN A 49 -0.95 -7.44 -6.96
CA GLN A 49 -1.84 -6.36 -7.45
C GLN A 49 -3.09 -6.23 -6.57
N GLU A 50 -3.72 -7.36 -6.28
CA GLU A 50 -4.90 -7.38 -5.41
C GLU A 50 -4.52 -7.03 -3.97
N ALA A 51 -3.40 -7.57 -3.47
CA ALA A 51 -2.89 -7.25 -2.13
C ALA A 51 -2.63 -5.74 -1.96
N TRP A 52 -2.01 -5.09 -2.94
CA TRP A 52 -1.80 -3.64 -2.95
C TRP A 52 -3.13 -2.86 -3.00
N SER A 53 -4.08 -3.30 -3.81
CA SER A 53 -5.39 -2.66 -3.92
C SER A 53 -6.14 -2.69 -2.60
N GLU A 54 -6.11 -3.83 -1.89
CA GLU A 54 -6.73 -3.98 -0.58
C GLU A 54 -6.04 -3.15 0.51
N MET A 55 -4.70 -3.13 0.53
CA MET A 55 -3.96 -2.27 1.46
C MET A 55 -4.29 -0.81 1.25
N ARG A 56 -4.37 -0.36 0.01
CA ARG A 56 -4.72 1.01 -0.35
C ARG A 56 -6.14 1.36 0.07
N ARG A 57 -7.08 0.44 -0.10
CA ARG A 57 -8.49 0.61 0.25
C ARG A 57 -8.72 0.66 1.77
N THR A 58 -8.04 -0.21 2.52
CA THR A 58 -8.32 -0.45 3.94
C THR A 58 -7.30 0.15 4.90
N GLY A 59 -6.07 0.40 4.43
CA GLY A 59 -4.92 0.74 5.28
C GLY A 59 -4.34 -0.47 6.02
N TYR A 60 -4.86 -1.67 5.79
CA TYR A 60 -4.38 -2.91 6.43
C TYR A 60 -3.75 -3.87 5.41
N PRO A 61 -2.82 -4.74 5.85
CA PRO A 61 -2.38 -4.94 7.23
C PRO A 61 -1.33 -3.91 7.67
N GLY A 62 -1.44 -3.42 8.89
CA GLY A 62 -0.47 -2.50 9.51
C GLY A 62 0.89 -3.13 9.83
N ILE A 63 1.04 -4.44 9.62
CA ILE A 63 2.31 -5.16 9.81
C ILE A 63 3.33 -4.90 8.70
N VAL A 64 2.88 -4.42 7.53
CA VAL A 64 3.77 -4.07 6.42
C VAL A 64 4.32 -2.67 6.67
N THR A 65 5.60 -2.59 7.00
CA THR A 65 6.30 -1.34 7.25
C THR A 65 7.23 -0.99 6.11
N ILE A 66 7.27 0.29 5.72
CA ILE A 66 8.19 0.79 4.72
C ILE A 66 9.40 1.37 5.45
N ASN A 67 10.51 0.63 5.42
CA ASN A 67 11.74 1.02 6.12
C ASN A 67 12.61 1.98 5.31
N THR A 68 12.52 1.92 3.99
CA THR A 68 13.33 2.75 3.08
C THR A 68 12.44 3.34 2.00
N ASN A 69 12.49 4.64 1.84
CA ASN A 69 11.78 5.35 0.79
C ASN A 69 12.79 5.82 -0.27
N ALA A 70 12.82 5.13 -1.42
CA ALA A 70 13.65 5.46 -2.57
C ALA A 70 12.85 6.18 -3.68
N SER A 71 11.67 6.72 -3.38
CA SER A 71 10.77 7.30 -4.38
C SER A 71 11.22 8.67 -4.91
N GLY A 72 12.27 9.28 -4.33
CA GLY A 72 12.70 10.61 -4.74
C GLY A 72 11.67 11.73 -4.46
N GLY A 73 10.78 11.54 -3.48
CA GLY A 73 9.74 12.52 -3.13
C GLY A 73 8.37 12.23 -3.76
N GLU A 74 8.24 11.17 -4.54
CA GLU A 74 6.97 10.76 -5.18
C GLU A 74 5.92 10.28 -4.16
N VAL A 75 6.39 9.75 -3.03
CA VAL A 75 5.55 9.25 -1.93
C VAL A 75 6.13 9.73 -0.62
N ALA A 76 5.30 10.11 0.33
CA ALA A 76 5.76 10.47 1.68
C ALA A 76 6.37 9.28 2.41
N THR A 77 7.33 9.55 3.31
CA THR A 77 7.98 8.50 4.11
C THR A 77 6.95 7.76 4.96
N GLY A 78 6.98 6.43 4.89
CA GLY A 78 6.05 5.57 5.61
C GLY A 78 4.71 5.34 4.89
N GLU A 79 4.47 5.99 3.75
CA GLU A 79 3.25 5.80 2.97
C GLU A 79 3.47 4.86 1.77
N LEU A 80 2.39 4.20 1.36
CA LEU A 80 2.35 3.37 0.15
C LEU A 80 2.03 4.22 -1.09
N ILE A 81 2.41 3.69 -2.25
CA ILE A 81 1.98 4.22 -3.54
C ILE A 81 0.45 4.22 -3.60
N SER A 82 -0.14 5.38 -3.81
CA SER A 82 -1.59 5.56 -3.90
C SER A 82 -2.13 5.36 -5.32
N ARG A 83 -1.33 5.68 -6.34
CA ARG A 83 -1.67 5.53 -7.76
C ARG A 83 -0.44 5.37 -8.63
N LEU A 84 -0.64 4.94 -9.86
CA LEU A 84 0.37 5.07 -10.90
C LEU A 84 0.28 6.47 -11.54
N LYS A 85 1.42 7.08 -11.83
CA LYS A 85 1.51 8.33 -12.59
C LYS A 85 1.07 8.13 -14.02
N PHE A 86 0.68 9.19 -14.69
CA PHE A 86 0.53 9.16 -16.14
C PHE A 86 1.88 8.84 -16.80
N PRO A 87 1.91 7.95 -17.81
CA PRO A 87 3.13 7.66 -18.54
C PRO A 87 3.70 8.93 -19.19
N THR A 88 5.02 9.06 -19.22
CA THR A 88 5.69 10.21 -19.87
C THR A 88 5.26 10.38 -21.32
N LYS A 89 4.96 9.27 -21.99
CA LYS A 89 4.48 9.28 -23.38
C LYS A 89 3.14 10.02 -23.56
N GLU A 90 2.25 9.96 -22.58
CA GLU A 90 0.98 10.72 -22.61
C GLU A 90 1.21 12.22 -22.62
N TYR A 91 2.23 12.70 -21.92
CA TYR A 91 2.57 14.12 -21.93
C TYR A 91 3.10 14.61 -23.27
N SER A 92 3.77 13.74 -24.05
CA SER A 92 4.25 14.09 -25.39
C SER A 92 3.22 13.90 -26.49
N ASP A 93 2.41 12.84 -26.41
CA ASP A 93 1.51 12.46 -27.50
C ASP A 93 0.09 13.05 -27.32
N ASN A 94 -0.31 13.31 -26.07
CA ASN A 94 -1.67 13.74 -25.69
C ASN A 94 -1.63 14.77 -24.55
N GLY A 95 -0.69 15.70 -24.63
CA GLY A 95 -0.33 16.61 -23.53
C GLY A 95 -1.50 17.46 -23.03
N GLU A 96 -2.34 18.00 -23.91
CA GLU A 96 -3.48 18.83 -23.55
C GLU A 96 -4.50 18.07 -22.67
N ASN A 97 -4.89 16.85 -23.11
CA ASN A 97 -5.83 16.04 -22.36
C ASN A 97 -5.20 15.50 -21.07
N THR A 98 -3.89 15.21 -21.10
CA THR A 98 -3.16 14.79 -19.89
C THR A 98 -3.13 15.90 -18.85
N GLN A 99 -2.88 17.14 -19.25
CA GLN A 99 -2.94 18.31 -18.34
C GLN A 99 -4.36 18.52 -17.79
N ALA A 100 -5.38 18.37 -18.63
CA ALA A 100 -6.77 18.43 -18.20
C ALA A 100 -7.07 17.35 -17.16
N ALA A 101 -6.61 16.11 -17.37
CA ALA A 101 -6.76 15.01 -16.42
C ALA A 101 -6.00 15.26 -15.11
N VAL A 102 -4.77 15.81 -15.17
CA VAL A 102 -3.99 16.19 -13.97
C VAL A 102 -4.72 17.26 -13.16
N SER A 103 -5.39 18.22 -13.80
CA SER A 103 -6.13 19.27 -13.09
C SER A 103 -7.31 18.72 -12.26
N LEU A 104 -7.79 17.51 -12.55
CA LEU A 104 -8.83 16.84 -11.76
C LEU A 104 -8.26 16.10 -10.54
N LEU A 105 -6.94 15.99 -10.42
CA LEU A 105 -6.31 15.43 -9.21
C LEU A 105 -6.31 16.51 -8.11
N ASN A 106 -6.41 16.08 -6.86
CA ASN A 106 -6.24 16.96 -5.70
C ASN A 106 -4.75 17.22 -5.39
N GLY A 107 -3.92 17.40 -6.42
CA GLY A 107 -2.49 17.60 -6.30
C GLY A 107 -1.75 17.37 -7.62
N THR A 108 -0.43 17.29 -7.54
CA THR A 108 0.44 17.03 -8.69
C THR A 108 0.36 15.57 -9.13
N ASP A 109 0.80 15.27 -10.36
CA ASP A 109 0.90 13.91 -10.87
C ASP A 109 2.10 13.17 -10.28
N ILE A 110 1.98 12.77 -9.02
CA ILE A 110 2.95 11.93 -8.30
C ILE A 110 2.26 10.67 -7.77
N ALA A 111 3.06 9.66 -7.45
CA ALA A 111 2.56 8.36 -7.01
C ALA A 111 1.87 8.42 -5.62
N GLY A 112 2.16 9.44 -4.82
CA GLY A 112 1.52 9.67 -3.52
C GLY A 112 0.22 10.46 -3.58
N THR A 113 -0.15 11.04 -4.75
CA THR A 113 -1.41 11.81 -4.88
C THR A 113 -2.60 10.86 -4.83
N ARG A 114 -3.52 11.10 -3.88
CA ARG A 114 -4.72 10.29 -3.70
C ARG A 114 -5.80 10.65 -4.71
N LEU A 115 -6.55 9.67 -5.13
CA LEU A 115 -7.75 9.86 -5.95
C LEU A 115 -8.93 10.26 -5.06
N TRP A 116 -9.94 10.88 -5.65
CA TRP A 116 -11.11 11.43 -4.94
C TRP A 116 -11.86 10.41 -4.05
N TRP A 117 -11.80 9.13 -4.40
CA TRP A 117 -12.43 8.03 -3.65
C TRP A 117 -11.50 7.43 -2.58
N ASP A 118 -10.21 7.71 -2.63
CA ASP A 118 -9.20 7.22 -1.70
C ASP A 118 -9.15 8.14 -0.46
N VAL A 119 -10.21 8.10 0.32
CA VAL A 119 -10.34 8.88 1.56
C VAL A 119 -9.67 8.13 2.70
N LYS A 120 -8.67 8.74 3.33
CA LYS A 120 -7.99 8.18 4.49
C LYS A 120 -8.99 8.05 5.65
N ARG A 121 -9.02 6.87 6.24
CA ARG A 121 -9.67 6.62 7.53
C ARG A 121 -8.74 7.00 8.66
#